data_86e0df0def6265a5e4c5dfb9a33236a0
#
_entry.id   86e0df0def6265a5e4c5dfb9a33236a0
#
_cell.length_a   1.000
_cell.length_b   1.000
_cell.length_c   1.000
_cell.angle_alpha   90.00
_cell.angle_beta   90.00
_cell.angle_gamma   90.00
#
_symmetry.space_group_name_H-M   'P 1'
#
loop_
_entity.id
_entity.type
_entity.pdbx_description
1 polymer ?
#
loop_
_entity_poly.entity_id
_entity_poly.type
_entity_poly.pdbx_seq_one_letter_code
_entity_poly.pdbx_strand_id
1 'polypeptide(L)'
;MIDLHCHILPGVDDGARTLDEAVAMCRMAAADGCKAMIATPHQRRIEWWNDNREMLEGLARDLQAAVSSGTETAFRVALGGEIHVGPGLLEEIERLSSAAGGGLLPLAGSRYLLIEFDALDTPVQAADLVHELAVSGWRPVIAHPELIPWLAKGTALLDHLVSLGATAQVTAMSLTGDFGRRPQVDALAFLDAGLVHFVASDCHSPRRRPPGLSRAYQAIAARRGEAIARRLTTDNPRAVLENRPLPSIVEGEA
;
A
#
# COMPACT_ATOMS: atom_id res chain seq x y z
N MET A 1 -0.79 14.76 -1.06
CA MET A 1 -0.59 13.32 -1.36
C MET A 1 -1.32 12.47 -0.33
N ILE A 2 -1.50 11.19 -0.58
CA ILE A 2 -2.09 10.19 0.33
C ILE A 2 -1.20 8.96 0.31
N ASP A 3 -0.76 8.51 1.48
CA ASP A 3 0.12 7.35 1.64
C ASP A 3 -0.72 6.13 2.04
N LEU A 4 -0.80 5.14 1.17
CA LEU A 4 -1.73 4.01 1.36
C LEU A 4 -1.08 2.74 1.97
N HIS A 5 0.23 2.77 2.23
CA HIS A 5 0.99 1.66 2.78
C HIS A 5 2.00 2.16 3.83
N CYS A 6 1.69 1.95 5.11
CA CYS A 6 2.46 2.51 6.23
C CYS A 6 2.34 1.64 7.48
N HIS A 7 3.46 1.32 8.12
CA HIS A 7 3.53 0.57 9.39
C HIS A 7 3.60 1.54 10.58
N ILE A 8 2.48 2.21 10.82
CA ILE A 8 2.38 3.30 11.82
C ILE A 8 1.53 2.94 13.04
N LEU A 9 0.93 1.74 13.13
CA LEU A 9 0.27 1.32 14.36
C LEU A 9 1.29 0.88 15.41
N PRO A 10 1.19 1.39 16.66
CA PRO A 10 2.24 1.16 17.65
C PRO A 10 2.25 -0.29 18.16
N GLY A 11 3.40 -0.95 18.05
CA GLY A 11 3.70 -2.24 18.71
C GLY A 11 3.00 -3.47 18.16
N VAL A 12 2.50 -3.41 16.90
CA VAL A 12 1.77 -4.55 16.29
C VAL A 12 2.61 -5.30 15.26
N ASP A 13 3.65 -4.67 14.72
CA ASP A 13 4.56 -5.25 13.73
C ASP A 13 5.97 -4.63 13.86
N ASP A 14 6.80 -4.69 12.83
CA ASP A 14 8.14 -4.10 12.77
C ASP A 14 8.16 -2.60 12.46
N GLY A 15 7.00 -1.95 12.44
CA GLY A 15 6.84 -0.51 12.27
C GLY A 15 7.06 0.29 13.55
N ALA A 16 6.18 1.28 13.79
CA ALA A 16 6.21 2.15 14.97
C ALA A 16 6.11 1.34 16.27
N ARG A 17 7.02 1.54 17.21
CA ARG A 17 7.06 0.80 18.47
C ARG A 17 6.19 1.40 19.57
N THR A 18 5.95 2.71 19.50
CA THR A 18 5.20 3.48 20.50
C THR A 18 4.25 4.46 19.81
N LEU A 19 3.24 4.92 20.54
CA LEU A 19 2.34 5.96 20.05
C LEU A 19 3.08 7.26 19.69
N ASP A 20 4.07 7.66 20.45
CA ASP A 20 4.88 8.85 20.17
C ASP A 20 5.66 8.71 18.87
N GLU A 21 6.21 7.52 18.58
CA GLU A 21 6.89 7.22 17.32
C GLU A 21 5.91 7.25 16.15
N ALA A 22 4.73 6.66 16.30
CA ALA A 22 3.63 6.69 15.32
C ALA A 22 3.19 8.14 15.01
N VAL A 23 2.97 8.95 16.03
CA VAL A 23 2.62 10.38 15.89
C VAL A 23 3.74 11.16 15.19
N ALA A 24 5.01 10.90 15.53
CA ALA A 24 6.14 11.53 14.85
C ALA A 24 6.16 11.18 13.36
N MET A 25 5.90 9.92 12.98
CA MET A 25 5.81 9.50 11.58
C MET A 25 4.66 10.19 10.85
N CYS A 26 3.47 10.28 11.45
CA CYS A 26 2.35 11.02 10.87
C CYS A 26 2.68 12.52 10.67
N ARG A 27 3.37 13.16 11.62
CA ARG A 27 3.80 14.55 11.49
C ARG A 27 4.83 14.74 10.38
N MET A 28 5.77 13.81 10.22
CA MET A 28 6.73 13.83 9.11
C MET A 28 6.01 13.73 7.76
N ALA A 29 5.06 12.81 7.61
CA ALA A 29 4.26 12.68 6.40
C ALA A 29 3.46 13.97 6.11
N ALA A 30 2.84 14.56 7.15
CA ALA A 30 2.11 15.82 7.01
C ALA A 30 3.01 16.98 6.56
N ALA A 31 4.22 17.08 7.12
CA ALA A 31 5.22 18.06 6.73
C ALA A 31 5.73 17.86 5.29
N ASP A 32 5.77 16.61 4.81
CA ASP A 32 6.10 16.24 3.43
C ASP A 32 4.94 16.48 2.45
N GLY A 33 3.77 16.92 2.94
CA GLY A 33 2.60 17.27 2.12
C GLY A 33 1.54 16.17 1.98
N CYS A 34 1.64 15.09 2.74
CA CYS A 34 0.57 14.10 2.84
C CYS A 34 -0.62 14.68 3.63
N LYS A 35 -1.82 14.29 3.23
CA LYS A 35 -3.08 14.66 3.90
C LYS A 35 -3.74 13.49 4.62
N ALA A 36 -3.32 12.27 4.27
CA ALA A 36 -3.78 11.04 4.89
C ALA A 36 -2.74 9.94 4.79
N MET A 37 -2.79 9.01 5.73
CA MET A 37 -2.08 7.73 5.72
C MET A 37 -3.07 6.60 5.98
N ILE A 38 -2.86 5.46 5.32
CA ILE A 38 -3.55 4.21 5.66
C ILE A 38 -2.55 3.36 6.43
N ALA A 39 -2.81 3.15 7.71
CA ALA A 39 -2.03 2.22 8.53
C ALA A 39 -2.30 0.79 8.04
N THR A 40 -1.28 0.09 7.62
CA THR A 40 -1.34 -1.25 7.03
C THR A 40 -0.42 -2.20 7.78
N PRO A 41 -0.73 -2.54 9.05
CA PRO A 41 0.09 -3.51 9.76
C PRO A 41 0.11 -4.83 9.00
N HIS A 42 1.23 -5.55 9.11
CA HIS A 42 1.32 -6.90 8.58
C HIS A 42 0.21 -7.77 9.14
N GLN A 43 -0.43 -8.54 8.28
CA GLN A 43 -1.41 -9.57 8.63
C GLN A 43 -1.00 -10.90 8.02
N ARG A 44 -1.25 -12.02 8.73
CA ARG A 44 -0.95 -13.40 8.32
C ARG A 44 0.55 -13.73 8.20
N ARG A 45 1.44 -12.88 8.66
CA ARG A 45 2.84 -13.27 8.88
C ARG A 45 2.96 -14.07 10.18
N ILE A 46 3.85 -15.05 10.23
CA ILE A 46 4.05 -15.91 11.42
C ILE A 46 4.37 -15.06 12.65
N GLU A 47 5.20 -14.03 12.49
CA GLU A 47 5.59 -13.11 13.55
C GLU A 47 4.49 -12.12 13.92
N TRP A 48 3.61 -11.78 12.95
CA TRP A 48 2.56 -10.75 13.07
C TRP A 48 1.29 -11.22 12.40
N TRP A 49 0.49 -12.02 13.14
CA TRP A 49 -0.76 -12.53 12.59
C TRP A 49 -1.85 -11.46 12.49
N ASN A 50 -1.95 -10.62 13.51
CA ASN A 50 -2.79 -9.41 13.56
C ASN A 50 -4.24 -9.62 13.07
N ASP A 51 -4.92 -10.65 13.59
CA ASP A 51 -6.31 -10.96 13.24
C ASP A 51 -7.34 -10.34 14.21
N ASN A 52 -6.88 -9.69 15.28
CA ASN A 52 -7.76 -9.00 16.21
C ASN A 52 -8.13 -7.60 15.69
N ARG A 53 -9.14 -7.56 14.85
CA ARG A 53 -9.62 -6.34 14.20
C ARG A 53 -10.01 -5.24 15.19
N GLU A 54 -10.71 -5.57 16.28
CA GLU A 54 -11.16 -4.60 17.28
C GLU A 54 -9.97 -3.88 17.95
N MET A 55 -8.93 -4.64 18.29
CA MET A 55 -7.68 -4.09 18.82
C MET A 55 -7.02 -3.13 17.82
N LEU A 56 -6.88 -3.51 16.55
CA LEU A 56 -6.26 -2.67 15.52
C LEU A 56 -7.07 -1.40 15.25
N GLU A 57 -8.40 -1.49 15.22
CA GLU A 57 -9.29 -0.34 15.12
C GLU A 57 -9.17 0.59 16.34
N GLY A 58 -8.98 0.02 17.54
CA GLY A 58 -8.71 0.79 18.77
C GLY A 58 -7.43 1.61 18.64
N LEU A 59 -6.32 0.97 18.28
CA LEU A 59 -5.03 1.63 18.08
C LEU A 59 -5.08 2.71 16.99
N ALA A 60 -5.79 2.47 15.90
CA ALA A 60 -5.96 3.47 14.84
C ALA A 60 -6.75 4.69 15.32
N ARG A 61 -7.81 4.49 16.13
CA ARG A 61 -8.56 5.61 16.76
C ARG A 61 -7.68 6.41 17.72
N ASP A 62 -6.90 5.75 18.56
CA ASP A 62 -5.99 6.41 19.52
C ASP A 62 -4.92 7.22 18.79
N LEU A 63 -4.33 6.65 17.72
CA LEU A 63 -3.36 7.36 16.88
C LEU A 63 -4.01 8.58 16.20
N GLN A 64 -5.21 8.44 15.62
CA GLN A 64 -5.93 9.56 15.02
C GLN A 64 -6.19 10.67 16.03
N ALA A 65 -6.62 10.33 17.24
CA ALA A 65 -6.86 11.31 18.31
C ALA A 65 -5.58 12.06 18.69
N ALA A 66 -4.46 11.32 18.87
CA ALA A 66 -3.17 11.90 19.21
C ALA A 66 -2.61 12.81 18.11
N VAL A 67 -2.78 12.45 16.84
CA VAL A 67 -2.39 13.29 15.70
C VAL A 67 -3.24 14.56 15.65
N SER A 68 -4.56 14.44 15.81
CA SER A 68 -5.49 15.57 15.74
C SER A 68 -5.27 16.60 16.83
N SER A 69 -4.84 16.19 18.03
CA SER A 69 -4.56 17.10 19.16
C SER A 69 -3.31 17.96 18.96
N GLY A 70 -2.46 17.66 18.00
CA GLY A 70 -1.16 18.32 17.79
C GLY A 70 -0.96 18.98 16.43
N THR A 71 -2.00 19.04 15.58
CA THR A 71 -1.90 19.65 14.24
C THR A 71 -3.07 20.60 13.97
N GLU A 72 -2.75 21.78 13.41
CA GLU A 72 -3.78 22.74 12.92
C GLU A 72 -4.41 22.29 11.59
N THR A 73 -3.79 21.35 10.89
CA THR A 73 -4.28 20.82 9.60
C THR A 73 -4.97 19.48 9.79
N ALA A 74 -6.12 19.30 9.16
CA ALA A 74 -6.83 18.02 9.15
C ALA A 74 -5.97 16.93 8.48
N PHE A 75 -5.40 16.03 9.29
CA PHE A 75 -4.66 14.85 8.84
C PHE A 75 -5.47 13.60 9.19
N ARG A 76 -5.66 12.72 8.21
CA ARG A 76 -6.47 11.51 8.37
C ARG A 76 -5.58 10.28 8.51
N VAL A 77 -5.81 9.49 9.55
CA VAL A 77 -5.33 8.12 9.67
C VAL A 77 -6.50 7.18 9.37
N ALA A 78 -6.34 6.35 8.34
CA ALA A 78 -7.27 5.26 8.04
C ALA A 78 -6.59 3.94 8.38
N LEU A 79 -7.38 2.85 8.45
CA LEU A 79 -6.89 1.51 8.75
C LEU A 79 -7.05 0.60 7.54
N GLY A 80 -6.09 -0.25 7.32
CA GLY A 80 -6.05 -1.38 6.39
C GLY A 80 -5.12 -2.44 6.92
N GLY A 81 -4.73 -3.39 6.09
CA GLY A 81 -3.71 -4.39 6.41
C GLY A 81 -2.87 -4.70 5.19
N GLU A 82 -1.60 -4.99 5.39
CA GLU A 82 -0.77 -5.66 4.41
C GLU A 82 -0.90 -7.17 4.61
N ILE A 83 -1.64 -7.81 3.71
CA ILE A 83 -2.09 -9.19 3.85
C ILE A 83 -1.08 -10.11 3.17
N HIS A 84 -0.35 -10.89 3.97
CA HIS A 84 0.59 -11.88 3.45
C HIS A 84 -0.15 -13.02 2.77
N VAL A 85 0.25 -13.33 1.53
CA VAL A 85 -0.31 -14.43 0.75
C VAL A 85 0.12 -15.77 1.35
N GLY A 86 -0.79 -16.70 1.42
CA GLY A 86 -0.53 -18.04 1.94
C GLY A 86 -1.78 -18.91 1.99
N PRO A 87 -1.65 -20.18 2.38
CA PRO A 87 -2.77 -21.11 2.40
C PRO A 87 -3.98 -20.61 3.20
N GLY A 88 -5.19 -20.82 2.68
CA GLY A 88 -6.43 -20.41 3.34
C GLY A 88 -6.80 -18.93 3.20
N LEU A 89 -6.06 -18.14 2.40
CA LEU A 89 -6.34 -16.72 2.24
C LEU A 89 -7.70 -16.46 1.59
N LEU A 90 -8.07 -17.20 0.56
CA LEU A 90 -9.36 -17.00 -0.13
C LEU A 90 -10.54 -17.25 0.80
N GLU A 91 -10.48 -18.30 1.61
CA GLU A 91 -11.52 -18.62 2.59
C GLU A 91 -11.64 -17.54 3.69
N GLU A 92 -10.53 -16.89 4.05
CA GLU A 92 -10.57 -15.77 4.99
C GLU A 92 -11.17 -14.52 4.36
N ILE A 93 -10.85 -14.24 3.10
CA ILE A 93 -11.41 -13.12 2.34
C ILE A 93 -12.91 -13.30 2.11
N GLU A 94 -13.38 -14.52 1.83
CA GLU A 94 -14.81 -14.82 1.72
C GLU A 94 -15.56 -14.45 3.02
N ARG A 95 -14.96 -14.72 4.18
CA ARG A 95 -15.53 -14.35 5.48
C ARG A 95 -15.70 -12.85 5.70
N LEU A 96 -14.89 -12.00 5.02
CA LEU A 96 -15.08 -10.53 5.07
C LEU A 96 -16.47 -10.08 4.57
N SER A 97 -17.06 -10.84 3.65
CA SER A 97 -18.38 -10.57 3.09
C SER A 97 -19.51 -11.16 3.93
N SER A 98 -19.21 -11.94 4.98
CA SER A 98 -20.21 -12.55 5.85
C SER A 98 -20.58 -11.65 7.04
N ALA A 99 -21.74 -11.91 7.65
CA ALA A 99 -22.19 -11.19 8.84
C ALA A 99 -21.28 -11.40 10.07
N ALA A 100 -20.52 -12.49 10.10
CA ALA A 100 -19.54 -12.77 11.16
C ALA A 100 -18.29 -11.90 11.08
N GLY A 101 -18.05 -11.26 9.91
CA GLY A 101 -16.82 -10.51 9.66
C GLY A 101 -15.58 -11.41 9.65
N GLY A 102 -14.42 -10.84 9.34
CA GLY A 102 -13.13 -11.51 9.40
C GLY A 102 -12.07 -10.60 10.01
N GLY A 103 -10.93 -11.16 10.43
CA GLY A 103 -9.80 -10.42 10.99
C GLY A 103 -9.04 -9.56 9.97
N LEU A 104 -9.13 -9.90 8.67
CA LEU A 104 -8.44 -9.17 7.61
C LEU A 104 -9.00 -7.75 7.43
N LEU A 105 -8.13 -6.83 7.04
CA LEU A 105 -8.43 -5.41 6.92
C LEU A 105 -8.23 -4.93 5.48
N PRO A 106 -9.31 -4.79 4.69
CA PRO A 106 -9.23 -4.08 3.42
C PRO A 106 -8.77 -2.62 3.63
N LEU A 107 -8.08 -2.03 2.65
CA LEU A 107 -7.60 -0.65 2.72
C LEU A 107 -8.75 0.32 2.98
N ALA A 108 -8.72 1.01 4.11
CA ALA A 108 -9.74 1.98 4.54
C ALA A 108 -11.19 1.45 4.50
N GLY A 109 -11.38 0.14 4.71
CA GLY A 109 -12.70 -0.52 4.62
C GLY A 109 -13.29 -0.56 3.20
N SER A 110 -12.48 -0.38 2.18
CA SER A 110 -12.89 -0.39 0.77
C SER A 110 -12.89 -1.81 0.18
N ARG A 111 -13.02 -1.93 -1.14
CA ARG A 111 -12.84 -3.18 -1.88
C ARG A 111 -11.38 -3.45 -2.29
N TYR A 112 -10.44 -2.63 -1.87
CA TYR A 112 -9.02 -2.81 -2.18
C TYR A 112 -8.34 -3.64 -1.09
N LEU A 113 -7.61 -4.68 -1.49
CA LEU A 113 -6.80 -5.54 -0.63
C LEU A 113 -5.33 -5.35 -0.97
N LEU A 114 -4.53 -4.88 -0.03
CA LEU A 114 -3.07 -4.84 -0.19
C LEU A 114 -2.53 -6.23 0.12
N ILE A 115 -2.07 -6.93 -0.92
CA ILE A 115 -1.56 -8.30 -0.82
C ILE A 115 -0.04 -8.31 -1.03
N GLU A 116 0.65 -9.01 -0.15
CA GLU A 116 2.09 -9.18 -0.19
C GLU A 116 2.45 -10.62 -0.56
N PHE A 117 3.15 -10.79 -1.68
CA PHE A 117 3.71 -12.07 -2.09
C PHE A 117 5.09 -12.29 -1.47
N ASP A 118 5.40 -13.54 -1.16
CA ASP A 118 6.73 -13.95 -0.69
C ASP A 118 7.65 -14.30 -1.88
N ALA A 119 8.94 -14.38 -1.59
CA ALA A 119 9.95 -14.84 -2.53
C ALA A 119 9.76 -16.31 -2.95
N LEU A 120 9.05 -17.09 -2.14
CA LEU A 120 8.76 -18.52 -2.36
C LEU A 120 7.45 -18.78 -3.12
N ASP A 121 6.59 -17.76 -3.26
CA ASP A 121 5.37 -17.88 -4.05
C ASP A 121 5.67 -18.10 -5.53
N THR A 122 4.73 -18.67 -6.24
CA THR A 122 4.90 -18.96 -7.66
C THR A 122 4.04 -18.05 -8.52
N PRO A 123 4.49 -17.74 -9.76
CA PRO A 123 3.69 -16.95 -10.70
C PRO A 123 2.29 -17.52 -10.99
N VAL A 124 2.17 -18.86 -11.01
CA VAL A 124 0.88 -19.53 -11.26
C VAL A 124 -0.08 -19.31 -10.10
N GLN A 125 0.37 -19.53 -8.87
CA GLN A 125 -0.45 -19.26 -7.67
C GLN A 125 -0.85 -17.78 -7.56
N ALA A 126 0.04 -16.87 -7.93
CA ALA A 126 -0.24 -15.44 -7.94
C ALA A 126 -1.33 -15.08 -8.98
N ALA A 127 -1.28 -15.68 -10.18
CA ALA A 127 -2.27 -15.44 -11.22
C ALA A 127 -3.65 -15.98 -10.82
N ASP A 128 -3.69 -17.19 -10.27
CA ASP A 128 -4.94 -17.80 -9.79
C ASP A 128 -5.57 -16.95 -8.67
N LEU A 129 -4.78 -16.54 -7.67
CA LEU A 129 -5.25 -15.68 -6.57
C LEU A 129 -5.80 -14.35 -7.08
N VAL A 130 -5.05 -13.66 -7.93
CA VAL A 130 -5.48 -12.36 -8.48
C VAL A 130 -6.79 -12.50 -9.26
N HIS A 131 -6.91 -13.55 -10.08
CA HIS A 131 -8.13 -13.84 -10.84
C HIS A 131 -9.33 -14.06 -9.92
N GLU A 132 -9.20 -14.94 -8.92
CA GLU A 132 -10.28 -15.26 -7.98
C GLU A 132 -10.73 -14.02 -7.18
N LEU A 133 -9.78 -13.19 -6.74
CA LEU A 133 -10.08 -11.94 -6.05
C LEU A 133 -10.86 -10.97 -6.96
N ALA A 134 -10.41 -10.80 -8.20
CA ALA A 134 -11.05 -9.89 -9.15
C ALA A 134 -12.47 -10.35 -9.51
N VAL A 135 -12.69 -11.65 -9.76
CA VAL A 135 -14.00 -12.24 -10.06
C VAL A 135 -14.95 -12.10 -8.85
N SER A 136 -14.42 -12.21 -7.62
CA SER A 136 -15.19 -12.01 -6.38
C SER A 136 -15.46 -10.52 -6.07
N GLY A 137 -15.06 -9.60 -6.97
CA GLY A 137 -15.32 -8.16 -6.83
C GLY A 137 -14.36 -7.43 -5.89
N TRP A 138 -13.27 -8.06 -5.48
CA TRP A 138 -12.16 -7.40 -4.80
C TRP A 138 -11.22 -6.75 -5.81
N ARG A 139 -10.43 -5.78 -5.34
CA ARG A 139 -9.42 -5.07 -6.12
C ARG A 139 -8.05 -5.31 -5.50
N PRO A 140 -7.34 -6.36 -5.91
CA PRO A 140 -6.03 -6.67 -5.35
C PRO A 140 -5.00 -5.58 -5.71
N VAL A 141 -4.25 -5.13 -4.72
CA VAL A 141 -3.10 -4.23 -4.84
C VAL A 141 -1.87 -5.03 -4.47
N ILE A 142 -1.01 -5.31 -5.42
CA ILE A 142 0.26 -6.02 -5.17
C ILE A 142 1.22 -5.03 -4.50
N ALA A 143 1.64 -5.34 -3.27
CA ALA A 143 2.61 -4.57 -2.52
C ALA A 143 4.01 -4.73 -3.11
N HIS A 144 4.72 -3.63 -3.29
CA HIS A 144 6.14 -3.51 -3.66
C HIS A 144 6.68 -4.62 -4.58
N PRO A 145 6.07 -4.86 -5.77
CA PRO A 145 6.49 -5.93 -6.70
C PRO A 145 7.96 -5.82 -7.12
N GLU A 146 8.56 -4.65 -7.05
CA GLU A 146 9.98 -4.41 -7.32
C GLU A 146 10.91 -5.03 -6.27
N LEU A 147 10.39 -5.41 -5.10
CA LEU A 147 11.13 -6.08 -4.04
C LEU A 147 10.95 -7.60 -4.07
N ILE A 148 10.04 -8.11 -4.90
CA ILE A 148 9.74 -9.55 -5.00
C ILE A 148 10.60 -10.19 -6.10
N PRO A 149 11.51 -11.12 -5.76
CA PRO A 149 12.54 -11.58 -6.72
C PRO A 149 12.03 -12.21 -8.00
N TRP A 150 10.87 -12.87 -7.96
CA TRP A 150 10.29 -13.51 -9.15
C TRP A 150 9.45 -12.54 -9.99
N LEU A 151 8.92 -11.44 -9.42
CA LEU A 151 8.26 -10.36 -10.16
C LEU A 151 9.28 -9.37 -10.76
N ALA A 152 10.37 -9.10 -10.07
CA ALA A 152 11.42 -8.16 -10.48
C ALA A 152 12.35 -8.70 -11.59
N LYS A 153 11.88 -9.66 -12.42
CA LYS A 153 12.61 -10.23 -13.57
C LYS A 153 12.24 -9.58 -14.91
N GLY A 154 11.60 -8.44 -14.87
CA GLY A 154 11.07 -7.74 -16.04
C GLY A 154 9.61 -7.39 -15.85
N THR A 155 8.98 -6.83 -16.86
CA THR A 155 7.61 -6.29 -16.75
C THR A 155 6.51 -7.28 -17.08
N ALA A 156 6.81 -8.33 -17.84
CA ALA A 156 5.81 -9.20 -18.45
C ALA A 156 4.91 -9.93 -17.43
N LEU A 157 5.48 -10.34 -16.29
CA LEU A 157 4.69 -11.05 -15.29
C LEU A 157 3.76 -10.12 -14.53
N LEU A 158 4.26 -8.93 -14.14
CA LEU A 158 3.41 -7.93 -13.51
C LEU A 158 2.31 -7.45 -14.46
N ASP A 159 2.63 -7.25 -15.75
CA ASP A 159 1.66 -6.92 -16.80
C ASP A 159 0.55 -7.99 -16.89
N HIS A 160 0.94 -9.27 -16.85
CA HIS A 160 -0.03 -10.37 -16.82
C HIS A 160 -0.95 -10.28 -15.58
N LEU A 161 -0.41 -10.07 -14.38
CA LEU A 161 -1.22 -9.95 -13.17
C LEU A 161 -2.16 -8.73 -13.22
N VAL A 162 -1.68 -7.62 -13.78
CA VAL A 162 -2.51 -6.42 -14.01
C VAL A 162 -3.64 -6.72 -15.01
N SER A 163 -3.37 -7.47 -16.07
CA SER A 163 -4.40 -7.87 -17.03
C SER A 163 -5.50 -8.76 -16.43
N LEU A 164 -5.19 -9.48 -15.33
CA LEU A 164 -6.15 -10.26 -14.55
C LEU A 164 -6.93 -9.42 -13.52
N GLY A 165 -6.65 -8.13 -13.38
CA GLY A 165 -7.38 -7.21 -12.51
C GLY A 165 -6.62 -6.73 -11.27
N ALA A 166 -5.34 -7.07 -11.13
CA ALA A 166 -4.50 -6.48 -10.08
C ALA A 166 -4.14 -5.04 -10.38
N THR A 167 -3.81 -4.32 -9.32
CA THR A 167 -3.07 -3.06 -9.37
C THR A 167 -1.74 -3.24 -8.63
N ALA A 168 -0.78 -2.35 -8.83
CA ALA A 168 0.53 -2.46 -8.20
C ALA A 168 0.90 -1.17 -7.46
N GLN A 169 1.43 -1.34 -6.24
CA GLN A 169 2.01 -0.27 -5.44
C GLN A 169 3.52 -0.42 -5.40
N VAL A 170 4.25 0.60 -5.82
CA VAL A 170 5.71 0.68 -5.76
C VAL A 170 6.14 1.55 -4.59
N THR A 171 7.23 1.18 -3.92
CA THR A 171 7.74 1.91 -2.77
C THR A 171 8.48 3.19 -3.20
N ALA A 172 8.21 4.31 -2.52
CA ALA A 172 8.83 5.59 -2.80
C ALA A 172 10.37 5.55 -2.75
N MET A 173 10.93 4.83 -1.77
CA MET A 173 12.38 4.65 -1.61
C MET A 173 13.00 3.81 -2.74
N SER A 174 12.24 2.94 -3.40
CA SER A 174 12.69 2.25 -4.61
C SER A 174 12.86 3.23 -5.76
N LEU A 175 11.87 4.09 -6.01
CA LEU A 175 11.94 5.10 -7.10
C LEU A 175 13.08 6.10 -6.90
N THR A 176 13.36 6.50 -5.66
CA THR A 176 14.43 7.45 -5.34
C THR A 176 15.82 6.81 -5.22
N GLY A 177 15.92 5.48 -5.23
CA GLY A 177 17.16 4.73 -5.14
C GLY A 177 17.68 4.51 -3.72
N ASP A 178 16.93 4.91 -2.70
CA ASP A 178 17.32 4.75 -1.29
C ASP A 178 17.35 3.26 -0.88
N PHE A 179 16.60 2.37 -1.57
CA PHE A 179 16.68 0.91 -1.42
C PHE A 179 17.77 0.25 -2.29
N GLY A 180 18.57 1.06 -2.98
CA GLY A 180 19.65 0.60 -3.83
C GLY A 180 19.27 0.49 -5.31
N ARG A 181 20.29 0.18 -6.12
CA ARG A 181 20.17 0.25 -7.59
C ARG A 181 19.18 -0.76 -8.17
N ARG A 182 19.12 -1.99 -7.64
CA ARG A 182 18.28 -3.04 -8.23
C ARG A 182 16.80 -2.72 -8.08
N PRO A 183 16.26 -2.45 -6.88
CA PRO A 183 14.88 -2.02 -6.72
C PRO A 183 14.54 -0.76 -7.54
N GLN A 184 15.47 0.19 -7.64
CA GLN A 184 15.26 1.39 -8.45
C GLN A 184 15.07 1.07 -9.93
N VAL A 185 15.92 0.21 -10.51
CA VAL A 185 15.81 -0.18 -11.93
C VAL A 185 14.47 -0.88 -12.19
N ASP A 186 14.07 -1.81 -11.31
CA ASP A 186 12.84 -2.56 -11.47
C ASP A 186 11.59 -1.65 -11.29
N ALA A 187 11.59 -0.77 -10.27
CA ALA A 187 10.52 0.20 -10.04
C ALA A 187 10.35 1.19 -11.22
N LEU A 188 11.45 1.69 -11.77
CA LEU A 188 11.42 2.57 -12.94
C LEU A 188 10.96 1.83 -14.19
N ALA A 189 11.32 0.56 -14.37
CA ALA A 189 10.85 -0.26 -15.49
C ALA A 189 9.32 -0.46 -15.41
N PHE A 190 8.78 -0.74 -14.23
CA PHE A 190 7.33 -0.83 -14.01
C PHE A 190 6.63 0.51 -14.25
N LEU A 191 7.22 1.61 -13.80
CA LEU A 191 6.68 2.96 -14.04
C LEU A 191 6.64 3.30 -15.54
N ASP A 192 7.70 3.00 -16.27
CA ASP A 192 7.78 3.27 -17.71
C ASP A 192 6.81 2.41 -18.52
N ALA A 193 6.57 1.19 -18.08
CA ALA A 193 5.59 0.28 -18.68
C ALA A 193 4.14 0.65 -18.34
N GLY A 194 3.89 1.66 -17.47
CA GLY A 194 2.54 2.03 -17.05
C GLY A 194 1.87 1.06 -16.08
N LEU A 195 2.66 0.18 -15.43
CA LEU A 195 2.16 -0.88 -14.54
C LEU A 195 2.04 -0.42 -13.09
N VAL A 196 2.54 0.78 -12.74
CA VAL A 196 2.42 1.36 -11.40
C VAL A 196 1.09 2.08 -11.26
N HIS A 197 0.32 1.74 -10.23
CA HIS A 197 -0.97 2.34 -9.93
C HIS A 197 -0.93 3.21 -8.69
N PHE A 198 -0.03 2.89 -7.75
CA PHE A 198 0.15 3.61 -6.49
C PHE A 198 1.63 3.73 -6.15
N VAL A 199 1.97 4.83 -5.50
CA VAL A 199 3.26 5.00 -4.85
C VAL A 199 3.00 5.28 -3.37
N ALA A 200 3.61 4.50 -2.49
CA ALA A 200 3.48 4.61 -1.06
C ALA A 200 4.85 4.57 -0.38
N SER A 201 4.94 5.01 0.86
CA SER A 201 6.22 5.07 1.56
C SER A 201 6.68 3.71 2.06
N ASP A 202 5.73 2.87 2.47
CA ASP A 202 6.01 1.63 3.18
C ASP A 202 6.94 1.91 4.38
N CYS A 203 6.59 2.98 5.12
CA CYS A 203 7.42 3.49 6.22
C CYS A 203 7.28 2.63 7.47
N HIS A 204 8.42 2.43 8.17
CA HIS A 204 8.50 1.63 9.39
C HIS A 204 9.09 2.38 10.57
N SER A 205 9.78 3.48 10.35
CA SER A 205 10.39 4.25 11.42
C SER A 205 10.76 5.66 10.98
N PRO A 206 10.91 6.61 11.90
CA PRO A 206 11.31 7.98 11.56
C PRO A 206 12.71 8.13 10.94
N ARG A 207 13.56 7.10 11.04
CA ARG A 207 14.99 7.20 10.67
C ARG A 207 15.41 6.28 9.54
N ARG A 208 15.05 4.99 9.60
CA ARG A 208 15.56 3.98 8.64
C ARG A 208 14.68 3.87 7.40
N ARG A 209 13.37 3.84 7.60
CA ARG A 209 12.34 3.83 6.56
C ARG A 209 11.33 4.91 6.88
N PRO A 210 11.72 6.20 6.69
CA PRO A 210 10.85 7.32 7.07
C PRO A 210 9.67 7.46 6.12
N PRO A 211 8.54 8.02 6.58
CA PRO A 211 7.45 8.42 5.71
C PRO A 211 7.88 9.57 4.81
N GLY A 212 7.33 9.62 3.61
CA GLY A 212 7.55 10.70 2.66
C GLY A 212 7.34 10.26 1.22
N LEU A 213 6.63 11.07 0.45
CA LEU A 213 6.29 10.83 -0.95
C LEU A 213 6.80 11.94 -1.88
N SER A 214 7.17 13.12 -1.36
CA SER A 214 7.50 14.29 -2.17
C SER A 214 8.69 14.06 -3.10
N ARG A 215 9.73 13.36 -2.65
CA ARG A 215 10.88 13.01 -3.48
C ARG A 215 10.51 12.06 -4.63
N ALA A 216 9.70 11.04 -4.33
CA ALA A 216 9.20 10.12 -5.35
C ALA A 216 8.25 10.84 -6.32
N TYR A 217 7.37 11.71 -5.82
CA TYR A 217 6.53 12.56 -6.65
C TYR A 217 7.37 13.37 -7.66
N GLN A 218 8.42 14.05 -7.19
CA GLN A 218 9.31 14.83 -8.04
C GLN A 218 10.04 13.95 -9.07
N ALA A 219 10.51 12.77 -8.68
CA ALA A 219 11.16 11.82 -9.58
C ALA A 219 10.21 11.34 -10.69
N ILE A 220 8.97 11.04 -10.34
CA ILE A 220 7.93 10.65 -11.31
C ILE A 220 7.57 11.84 -12.22
N ALA A 221 7.38 13.03 -11.64
CA ALA A 221 7.04 14.22 -12.41
C ALA A 221 8.11 14.56 -13.44
N ALA A 222 9.38 14.48 -13.06
CA ALA A 222 10.50 14.69 -13.96
C ALA A 222 10.58 13.62 -15.09
N ARG A 223 10.13 12.39 -14.84
CA ARG A 223 10.23 11.29 -15.81
C ARG A 223 8.98 11.12 -16.68
N ARG A 224 7.79 11.27 -16.10
CA ARG A 224 6.49 10.93 -16.72
C ARG A 224 5.47 12.08 -16.67
N GLY A 225 5.86 13.22 -16.11
CA GLY A 225 4.99 14.39 -15.98
C GLY A 225 4.21 14.47 -14.68
N GLU A 226 3.79 15.69 -14.35
CA GLU A 226 3.04 16.03 -13.11
C GLU A 226 1.71 15.29 -12.99
N ALA A 227 1.00 15.07 -14.10
CA ALA A 227 -0.29 14.37 -14.12
C ALA A 227 -0.14 12.94 -13.60
N ILE A 228 0.88 12.22 -14.06
CA ILE A 228 1.17 10.86 -13.59
C ILE A 228 1.61 10.86 -12.12
N ALA A 229 2.51 11.77 -11.72
CA ALA A 229 2.92 11.87 -10.31
C ALA A 229 1.73 12.10 -9.38
N ARG A 230 0.86 13.04 -9.71
CA ARG A 230 -0.36 13.34 -8.95
C ARG A 230 -1.32 12.14 -8.92
N ARG A 231 -1.49 11.48 -10.07
CA ARG A 231 -2.35 10.30 -10.19
C ARG A 231 -1.92 9.20 -9.22
N LEU A 232 -0.62 8.83 -9.21
CA LEU A 232 -0.10 7.72 -8.43
C LEU A 232 -0.03 8.00 -6.92
N THR A 233 0.12 9.27 -6.52
CA THR A 233 0.29 9.68 -5.12
C THR A 233 -0.92 10.37 -4.50
N THR A 234 -1.94 10.67 -5.29
CA THR A 234 -3.10 11.44 -4.81
C THR A 234 -4.42 10.92 -5.34
N ASP A 235 -4.62 10.87 -6.66
CA ASP A 235 -5.95 10.62 -7.22
C ASP A 235 -6.34 9.14 -7.09
N ASN A 236 -5.45 8.21 -7.38
CA ASN A 236 -5.66 6.78 -7.19
C ASN A 236 -5.80 6.41 -5.70
N PRO A 237 -4.90 6.85 -4.78
CA PRO A 237 -5.09 6.61 -3.34
C PRO A 237 -6.38 7.22 -2.79
N ARG A 238 -6.84 8.35 -3.32
CA ARG A 238 -8.15 8.92 -2.96
C ARG A 238 -9.30 8.01 -3.37
N ALA A 239 -9.25 7.40 -4.55
CA ALA A 239 -10.25 6.44 -5.00
C ALA A 239 -10.35 5.24 -4.04
N VAL A 240 -9.22 4.78 -3.47
CA VAL A 240 -9.20 3.75 -2.42
C VAL A 240 -9.93 4.23 -1.17
N LEU A 241 -9.61 5.42 -0.64
CA LEU A 241 -10.27 5.99 0.55
C LEU A 241 -11.78 6.20 0.36
N GLU A 242 -12.22 6.39 -0.87
CA GLU A 242 -13.63 6.63 -1.23
C GLU A 242 -14.31 5.35 -1.78
N ASN A 243 -13.64 4.22 -1.74
CA ASN A 243 -14.11 2.93 -2.27
C ASN A 243 -14.64 3.02 -3.71
N ARG A 244 -13.97 3.79 -4.57
CA ARG A 244 -14.32 3.96 -5.99
C ARG A 244 -13.34 3.21 -6.89
N PRO A 245 -13.73 2.83 -8.12
CA PRO A 245 -12.79 2.41 -9.15
C PRO A 245 -11.71 3.49 -9.38
N LEU A 246 -10.52 3.05 -9.81
CA LEU A 246 -9.48 4.00 -10.21
C LEU A 246 -9.95 4.87 -11.38
N PRO A 247 -9.55 6.15 -11.43
CA PRO A 247 -9.85 7.02 -12.55
C PRO A 247 -9.32 6.42 -13.86
N SER A 248 -10.12 6.44 -14.91
CA SER A 248 -9.70 6.03 -16.24
C SER A 248 -8.54 6.92 -16.74
N ILE A 249 -7.63 6.35 -17.53
CA ILE A 249 -6.63 7.15 -18.26
C ILE A 249 -7.38 7.94 -19.32
N VAL A 250 -7.38 9.26 -19.21
CA VAL A 250 -7.86 10.10 -20.32
C VAL A 250 -6.79 10.04 -21.40
N GLU A 251 -7.18 9.66 -22.63
CA GLU A 251 -6.26 9.67 -23.77
C GLU A 251 -5.69 11.09 -23.92
N GLY A 252 -4.37 11.22 -23.81
CA GLY A 252 -3.65 12.50 -23.85
C GLY A 252 -2.74 12.75 -22.64
N GLU A 253 -2.82 11.94 -21.58
CA GLU A 253 -1.96 12.02 -20.37
C GLU A 253 -0.89 10.88 -20.32
N ALA A 254 -0.72 10.12 -21.42
CA ALA A 254 0.23 9.00 -21.49
C ALA A 254 1.60 9.43 -22.05
#